data_6e8f4a7663b58dbc245118beef02d16a
#
_entry.id   6e8f4a7663b58dbc245118beef02d16a
#
_cell.length_a   1.000
_cell.length_b   1.000
_cell.length_c   1.000
_cell.angle_alpha   90.00
_cell.angle_beta   90.00
_cell.angle_gamma   90.00
#
_symmetry.space_group_name_H-M   'P 1'
#
loop_
_entity.id
_entity.type
_entity.pdbx_description
1 polymer ?
#
loop_
_entity_poly.entity_id
_entity_poly.type
_entity_poly.pdbx_seq_one_letter_code
_entity_poly.pdbx_strand_id
1 'polypeptide(L)'
;EEGSELESFCTLKELRKIIDEAIKQIEPLAMDKCELHSPNNTPFTNNGFEIQKRNGGRSIDFSNVPEVSVKETELKTLKESLKHAFEGLEKGTTMLSGEQMVLSDGELVNKPTWKYRKDSITVKKL
;
A
#
# COMPACT_ATOMS: atom_id res chain seq x y z
N GLU A 1 -34.62 -6.25 -3.01
CA GLU A 1 -34.99 -4.85 -3.17
C GLU A 1 -33.82 -4.02 -3.69
N GLU A 2 -34.11 -3.14 -4.60
CA GLU A 2 -33.09 -2.23 -5.12
C GLU A 2 -32.54 -1.33 -4.01
N GLY A 3 -31.23 -1.24 -3.88
CA GLY A 3 -30.55 -0.43 -2.89
C GLY A 3 -30.18 -1.13 -1.60
N SER A 4 -30.74 -2.30 -1.30
CA SER A 4 -30.42 -3.05 -0.09
C SER A 4 -28.94 -3.53 -0.08
N GLU A 5 -28.40 -3.83 -1.25
CA GLU A 5 -26.99 -4.24 -1.39
C GLU A 5 -26.03 -3.11 -1.04
N LEU A 6 -26.31 -1.90 -1.46
CA LEU A 6 -25.47 -0.73 -1.11
C LEU A 6 -25.57 -0.40 0.37
N GLU A 7 -26.78 -0.43 0.92
CA GLU A 7 -27.02 -0.21 2.35
C GLU A 7 -26.32 -1.27 3.18
N SER A 8 -26.43 -2.54 2.82
CA SER A 8 -25.74 -3.65 3.47
C SER A 8 -24.22 -3.51 3.37
N PHE A 9 -23.73 -3.13 2.22
CA PHE A 9 -22.29 -2.88 2.03
C PHE A 9 -21.77 -1.77 2.94
N CYS A 10 -22.49 -0.66 3.04
CA CYS A 10 -22.11 0.45 3.93
C CYS A 10 -22.13 0.02 5.39
N THR A 11 -23.16 -0.71 5.82
CA THR A 11 -23.27 -1.23 7.18
C THR A 11 -22.12 -2.19 7.50
N LEU A 12 -21.78 -3.10 6.60
CA LEU A 12 -20.66 -4.04 6.78
C LEU A 12 -19.31 -3.31 6.85
N LYS A 13 -19.11 -2.27 6.05
CA LYS A 13 -17.89 -1.46 6.11
C LYS A 13 -17.77 -0.73 7.46
N GLU A 14 -18.85 -0.19 7.98
CA GLU A 14 -18.86 0.45 9.29
C GLU A 14 -18.57 -0.54 10.41
N LEU A 15 -19.22 -1.73 10.37
CA LEU A 15 -18.96 -2.81 11.32
C LEU A 15 -17.50 -3.28 11.26
N ARG A 16 -16.96 -3.44 10.07
CA ARG A 16 -15.54 -3.81 9.89
C ARG A 16 -14.60 -2.80 10.56
N LYS A 17 -14.89 -1.51 10.40
CA LYS A 17 -14.11 -0.45 11.02
C LYS A 17 -14.15 -0.55 12.55
N ILE A 18 -15.33 -0.78 13.13
CA ILE A 18 -15.51 -0.94 14.57
C ILE A 18 -14.75 -2.18 15.06
N ILE A 19 -14.86 -3.30 14.34
CA ILE A 19 -14.16 -4.55 14.67
C ILE A 19 -12.65 -4.37 14.59
N ASP A 20 -12.13 -3.75 13.54
CA ASP A 20 -10.70 -3.50 13.37
C ASP A 20 -10.14 -2.63 14.51
N GLU A 21 -10.89 -1.62 14.92
CA GLU A 21 -10.51 -0.76 16.05
C GLU A 21 -10.48 -1.55 17.37
N ALA A 22 -11.47 -2.40 17.61
CA ALA A 22 -11.50 -3.26 18.78
C ALA A 22 -10.34 -4.27 18.80
N ILE A 23 -10.01 -4.87 17.67
CA ILE A 23 -8.86 -5.76 17.51
C ILE A 23 -7.57 -5.02 17.84
N LYS A 24 -7.41 -3.82 17.32
CA LYS A 24 -6.23 -2.99 17.56
C LYS A 24 -6.02 -2.67 19.04
N GLN A 25 -7.11 -2.47 19.79
CA GLN A 25 -7.02 -2.22 21.23
C GLN A 25 -6.69 -3.47 22.03
N ILE A 26 -7.19 -4.64 21.63
CA ILE A 26 -7.00 -5.90 22.35
C ILE A 26 -5.69 -6.59 21.98
N GLU A 27 -5.20 -6.41 20.77
CA GLU A 27 -4.03 -7.12 20.24
C GLU A 27 -2.79 -7.08 21.15
N PRO A 28 -2.39 -5.93 21.73
CA PRO A 28 -1.25 -5.89 22.65
C PRO A 28 -1.43 -6.78 23.87
N LEU A 29 -2.64 -6.79 24.44
CA LEU A 29 -2.96 -7.64 25.60
C LEU A 29 -2.97 -9.13 25.23
N ALA A 30 -3.51 -9.45 24.07
CA ALA A 30 -3.50 -10.80 23.53
C ALA A 30 -2.07 -11.28 23.25
N MET A 31 -1.21 -10.40 22.76
CA MET A 31 0.20 -10.70 22.53
C MET A 31 0.91 -11.06 23.81
N ASP A 32 0.70 -10.30 24.89
CA ASP A 32 1.27 -10.59 26.22
C ASP A 32 0.81 -11.95 26.74
N LYS A 33 -0.47 -12.29 26.54
CA LYS A 33 -1.00 -13.61 26.92
C LYS A 33 -0.39 -14.74 26.11
N CYS A 34 -0.15 -14.53 24.81
CA CYS A 34 0.56 -15.51 23.98
C CYS A 34 1.96 -15.79 24.51
N GLU A 35 2.68 -14.78 24.93
CA GLU A 35 4.03 -14.94 25.50
C GLU A 35 4.03 -15.73 26.80
N LEU A 36 3.01 -15.52 27.63
CA LEU A 36 2.86 -16.31 28.87
C LEU A 36 2.55 -17.79 28.62
N HIS A 37 1.69 -18.08 27.62
CA HIS A 37 1.30 -19.45 27.30
C HIS A 37 2.35 -20.20 26.48
N SER A 38 3.10 -19.51 25.65
CA SER A 38 4.06 -20.11 24.74
C SER A 38 5.29 -19.22 24.52
N PRO A 39 6.24 -19.18 25.47
CA PRO A 39 7.44 -18.34 25.31
C PRO A 39 8.29 -18.67 24.08
N ASN A 40 8.20 -19.90 23.58
CA ASN A 40 8.97 -20.38 22.44
C ASN A 40 8.20 -20.33 21.13
N ASN A 41 7.08 -19.59 21.08
CA ASN A 41 6.24 -19.44 19.88
C ASN A 41 5.68 -20.78 19.35
N THR A 42 5.51 -21.77 20.22
CA THR A 42 4.86 -23.02 19.84
C THR A 42 3.34 -22.85 19.78
N PRO A 43 2.64 -23.52 18.87
CA PRO A 43 1.18 -23.46 18.82
C PRO A 43 0.54 -23.98 20.11
N PHE A 44 -0.55 -23.35 20.52
CA PHE A 44 -1.39 -23.81 21.63
C PHE A 44 -2.86 -23.62 21.30
N THR A 45 -3.74 -24.29 22.00
CA THR A 45 -5.18 -24.19 21.79
C THR A 45 -5.85 -23.42 22.92
N ASN A 46 -6.84 -22.60 22.58
CA ASN A 46 -7.66 -21.89 23.54
C ASN A 46 -9.07 -21.73 22.95
N ASN A 47 -10.09 -22.23 23.67
CA ASN A 47 -11.49 -22.10 23.27
C ASN A 47 -11.79 -22.55 21.83
N GLY A 48 -11.20 -23.65 21.40
CA GLY A 48 -11.41 -24.21 20.07
C GLY A 48 -10.57 -23.57 18.96
N PHE A 49 -9.69 -22.62 19.31
CA PHE A 49 -8.78 -21.98 18.34
C PHE A 49 -7.36 -22.46 18.58
N GLU A 50 -6.65 -22.77 17.51
CA GLU A 50 -5.21 -22.93 17.55
C GLU A 50 -4.57 -21.55 17.39
N ILE A 51 -3.70 -21.19 18.33
CA ILE A 51 -3.07 -19.88 18.38
C ILE A 51 -1.56 -20.07 18.35
N GLN A 52 -0.89 -19.28 17.53
CA GLN A 52 0.56 -19.25 17.47
C GLN A 52 1.04 -17.82 17.30
N LYS A 53 1.90 -17.37 18.20
CA LYS A 53 2.64 -16.13 18.01
C LYS A 53 3.75 -16.36 17.00
N ARG A 54 3.91 -15.45 16.07
CA ARG A 54 5.02 -15.44 15.13
C ARG A 54 5.83 -14.18 15.33
N ASN A 55 7.15 -14.32 15.35
CA ASN A 55 8.01 -13.16 15.41
C ASN A 55 7.87 -12.37 14.12
N GLY A 56 7.83 -11.04 14.24
CA GLY A 56 7.93 -10.17 13.08
C GLY A 56 9.25 -10.41 12.36
N GLY A 57 9.23 -10.32 11.05
CA GLY A 57 10.46 -10.34 10.29
C GLY A 57 11.33 -9.13 10.60
N ARG A 58 12.57 -9.19 10.21
CA ARG A 58 13.47 -8.02 10.25
C ARG A 58 13.81 -7.60 8.83
N SER A 59 13.92 -6.31 8.61
CA SER A 59 14.39 -5.73 7.36
C SER A 59 15.61 -4.88 7.63
N ILE A 60 16.39 -4.65 6.59
CA ILE A 60 17.54 -3.76 6.72
C ILE A 60 17.04 -2.32 6.56
N ASP A 61 17.40 -1.46 7.49
CA ASP A 61 17.12 -0.04 7.44
C ASP A 61 18.31 0.70 6.82
N PHE A 62 18.08 1.33 5.69
CA PHE A 62 19.09 2.09 4.96
C PHE A 62 19.04 3.60 5.25
N SER A 63 18.23 4.04 6.22
CA SER A 63 18.03 5.47 6.48
C SER A 63 19.32 6.21 6.87
N ASN A 64 20.31 5.49 7.42
CA ASN A 64 21.59 6.05 7.80
C ASN A 64 22.68 5.88 6.72
N VAL A 65 22.30 5.48 5.51
CA VAL A 65 23.21 5.30 4.37
C VAL A 65 22.98 6.41 3.36
N PRO A 66 23.81 7.47 3.33
CA PRO A 66 23.57 8.62 2.45
C PRO A 66 23.51 8.25 0.97
N GLU A 67 24.30 7.29 0.53
CA GLU A 67 24.35 6.82 -0.85
C GLU A 67 22.99 6.28 -1.32
N VAL A 68 22.26 5.59 -0.45
CA VAL A 68 20.90 5.09 -0.75
C VAL A 68 19.93 6.25 -0.85
N SER A 69 19.97 7.18 0.10
CA SER A 69 19.09 8.36 0.11
C SER A 69 19.28 9.23 -1.14
N VAL A 70 20.52 9.42 -1.58
CA VAL A 70 20.84 10.16 -2.81
C VAL A 70 20.24 9.46 -4.03
N LYS A 71 20.40 8.14 -4.14
CA LYS A 71 19.86 7.37 -5.27
C LYS A 71 18.34 7.33 -5.27
N GLU A 72 17.72 7.25 -4.11
CA GLU A 72 16.25 7.31 -4.00
C GLU A 72 15.71 8.67 -4.45
N THR A 73 16.39 9.76 -4.07
CA THR A 73 16.04 11.11 -4.49
C THR A 73 16.22 11.28 -6.00
N GLU A 74 17.33 10.81 -6.57
CA GLU A 74 17.57 10.82 -8.01
C GLU A 74 16.49 10.06 -8.76
N LEU A 75 16.11 8.86 -8.27
CA LEU A 75 15.06 8.03 -8.86
C LEU A 75 13.71 8.72 -8.80
N LYS A 76 13.37 9.34 -7.66
CA LYS A 76 12.13 10.09 -7.49
C LYS A 76 12.05 11.25 -8.47
N THR A 77 13.12 12.03 -8.60
CA THR A 77 13.20 13.16 -9.53
C THR A 77 13.02 12.69 -10.98
N LEU A 78 13.69 11.60 -11.35
CA LEU A 78 13.54 11.01 -12.68
C LEU A 78 12.11 10.57 -12.96
N LYS A 79 11.47 9.87 -12.01
CA LYS A 79 10.07 9.43 -12.15
C LYS A 79 9.11 10.60 -12.29
N GLU A 80 9.30 11.67 -11.53
CA GLU A 80 8.47 12.88 -11.62
C GLU A 80 8.64 13.56 -12.99
N SER A 81 9.86 13.66 -13.49
CA SER A 81 10.16 14.20 -14.81
C SER A 81 9.49 13.37 -15.92
N LEU A 82 9.61 12.05 -15.86
CA LEU A 82 8.98 11.13 -16.82
C LEU A 82 7.46 11.19 -16.75
N LYS A 83 6.89 11.26 -15.55
CA LYS A 83 5.45 11.42 -15.34
C LYS A 83 4.95 12.72 -15.99
N HIS A 84 5.63 13.82 -15.76
CA HIS A 84 5.27 15.11 -16.33
C HIS A 84 5.31 15.08 -17.86
N ALA A 85 6.36 14.49 -18.44
CA ALA A 85 6.48 14.33 -19.89
C ALA A 85 5.37 13.42 -20.45
N PHE A 86 5.06 12.32 -19.78
CA PHE A 86 4.01 11.38 -20.18
C PHE A 86 2.62 12.03 -20.17
N GLU A 87 2.30 12.78 -19.13
CA GLU A 87 1.06 13.54 -19.04
C GLU A 87 1.00 14.64 -20.12
N GLY A 88 2.15 15.19 -20.47
CA GLY A 88 2.29 16.19 -21.53
C GLY A 88 1.94 15.67 -22.93
N LEU A 89 1.99 14.38 -23.18
CA LEU A 89 1.58 13.79 -24.46
C LEU A 89 0.09 14.04 -24.71
N GLU A 90 -0.76 13.87 -23.71
CA GLU A 90 -2.19 14.14 -23.82
C GLU A 90 -2.49 15.63 -23.96
N LYS A 91 -1.68 16.48 -23.34
CA LYS A 91 -1.81 17.94 -23.39
C LYS A 91 -1.17 18.57 -24.63
N GLY A 92 -0.45 17.79 -25.43
CA GLY A 92 0.26 18.28 -26.61
C GLY A 92 1.56 19.04 -26.32
N THR A 93 2.06 18.99 -25.07
CA THR A 93 3.31 19.68 -24.67
C THR A 93 4.55 18.79 -24.78
N THR A 94 4.38 17.49 -24.93
CA THR A 94 5.47 16.53 -25.14
C THR A 94 5.35 15.95 -26.55
N MET A 95 6.48 15.86 -27.25
CA MET A 95 6.54 15.30 -28.60
C MET A 95 6.99 13.84 -28.56
N LEU A 96 6.51 13.07 -29.55
CA LEU A 96 6.97 11.71 -29.79
C LEU A 96 7.95 11.69 -30.94
N SER A 97 9.00 10.88 -30.80
CA SER A 97 9.88 10.50 -31.88
C SER A 97 9.82 8.98 -32.01
N GLY A 98 9.02 8.49 -32.99
CA GLY A 98 8.64 7.08 -33.03
C GLY A 98 7.81 6.70 -31.82
N GLU A 99 8.28 5.70 -31.06
CA GLU A 99 7.62 5.26 -29.81
C GLU A 99 8.24 5.87 -28.54
N GLN A 100 9.23 6.75 -28.70
CA GLN A 100 9.91 7.40 -27.57
C GLN A 100 9.43 8.81 -27.37
N MET A 101 9.42 9.25 -26.10
CA MET A 101 9.15 10.65 -25.76
C MET A 101 10.42 11.48 -25.91
N VAL A 102 10.24 12.73 -26.31
CA VAL A 102 11.32 13.72 -26.32
C VAL A 102 11.21 14.58 -25.06
N LEU A 103 12.21 14.48 -24.18
CA LEU A 103 12.28 15.27 -22.96
C LEU A 103 12.71 16.72 -23.29
N SER A 104 12.57 17.61 -22.31
CA SER A 104 12.90 19.04 -22.47
C SER A 104 14.37 19.29 -22.85
N ASP A 105 15.28 18.39 -22.49
CA ASP A 105 16.69 18.45 -22.85
C ASP A 105 17.03 17.77 -24.19
N GLY A 106 16.00 17.28 -24.90
CA GLY A 106 16.16 16.55 -26.16
C GLY A 106 16.45 15.06 -26.02
N GLU A 107 16.58 14.56 -24.81
CA GLU A 107 16.82 13.14 -24.56
C GLU A 107 15.58 12.32 -24.96
N LEU A 108 15.82 11.18 -25.62
CA LEU A 108 14.78 10.24 -26.01
C LEU A 108 14.66 9.15 -24.94
N VAL A 109 13.44 8.95 -24.44
CA VAL A 109 13.14 7.92 -23.43
C VAL A 109 11.93 7.10 -23.85
N ASN A 110 11.90 5.86 -23.44
CA ASN A 110 10.75 5.01 -23.68
C ASN A 110 9.52 5.57 -22.99
N LYS A 111 8.40 5.53 -23.72
CA LYS A 111 7.10 5.94 -23.18
C LYS A 111 6.63 4.96 -22.13
N PRO A 112 6.28 5.42 -20.91
CA PRO A 112 5.66 4.57 -19.91
C PRO A 112 4.29 4.06 -20.37
N THR A 113 3.76 3.10 -19.65
CA THR A 113 2.41 2.56 -19.89
C THR A 113 1.53 2.78 -18.67
N TRP A 114 0.22 2.91 -18.90
CA TRP A 114 -0.75 2.94 -17.81
C TRP A 114 -0.90 1.56 -17.19
N LYS A 115 -0.97 1.53 -15.86
CA LYS A 115 -1.33 0.34 -15.11
C LYS A 115 -2.62 0.64 -14.35
N TYR A 116 -3.65 -0.11 -14.67
CA TYR A 116 -4.96 0.12 -14.08
C TYR A 116 -5.14 -0.71 -12.81
N ARG A 117 -5.67 -0.08 -11.78
CA ARG A 117 -6.04 -0.74 -10.54
C ARG A 117 -7.50 -1.16 -10.61
N LYS A 118 -7.85 -2.18 -9.82
CA LYS A 118 -9.24 -2.57 -9.65
C LYS A 118 -10.03 -1.42 -9.02
N ASP A 119 -11.22 -1.17 -9.54
CA ASP A 119 -12.13 -0.19 -8.96
C ASP A 119 -12.50 -0.57 -7.54
N SER A 120 -12.74 0.41 -6.71
CA SER A 120 -13.14 0.23 -5.32
C SER A 120 -14.26 1.19 -4.95
N ILE A 121 -14.99 0.84 -3.90
CA ILE A 121 -16.06 1.69 -3.37
C ILE A 121 -15.58 2.29 -2.05
N THR A 122 -15.64 3.61 -1.95
CA THR A 122 -15.31 4.33 -0.73
C THR A 122 -16.58 4.62 0.05
N VAL A 123 -16.56 4.36 1.35
CA VAL A 123 -17.66 4.64 2.26
C VAL A 123 -17.19 5.60 3.34
N LYS A 124 -17.91 6.71 3.49
CA LYS A 124 -17.64 7.70 4.53
C LYS A 124 -18.89 7.93 5.36
N LYS A 125 -18.77 7.83 6.67
CA LYS A 125 -19.84 8.18 7.60
C LYS A 125 -19.97 9.69 7.71
N LEU A 126 -21.16 10.19 7.53
CA LEU A 126 -21.50 11.62 7.67
C LEU A 126 -21.80 11.99 9.11
#